data_298595e6323d0884da0fed70888238e7
#
_entry.id   298595e6323d0884da0fed70888238e7
#
_cell.length_a   1.000
_cell.length_b   1.000
_cell.length_c   1.000
_cell.angle_alpha   90.00
_cell.angle_beta   90.00
_cell.angle_gamma   90.00
#
_symmetry.space_group_name_H-M   'P 1'
#
loop_
_entity.id
_entity.type
_entity.pdbx_description
1 polymer ?
#
loop_
_entity_poly.entity_id
_entity_poly.type
_entity_poly.pdbx_seq_one_letter_code
_entity_poly.pdbx_strand_id
1 'polypeptide(L)'
;FLNHIFDLDMKLQTSGLSFLEEPNANEGLAVLKKRLLFGGNLGVGIDLGFTHHPAPEWTIDASLQDIGFINYSKDVKNYALDGYLEYDGIQALFPEAVTDQTAQDYWDEVSTVFDELFEIDSTTTAYTKWRPIKLNSSISYNFGRKTDKECNCLDKSDPTFQNRVGAHLFAMKRPNHLQWALSAFYYRKFFKGLQLKTTYTVDAYSFKNVGLGMSAVLGPVQFYIMADNLLDYQNLAKSQSVSLQLGFNYIFKNNDN
;
A
#
# COMPACT_ATOMS: atom_id res chain seq x y z
N PHE A 1 17.64 30.04 27.18
CA PHE A 1 17.18 30.30 25.80
C PHE A 1 17.39 29.02 25.03
N LEU A 2 16.33 28.50 24.42
CA LEU A 2 16.37 27.31 23.56
C LEU A 2 16.48 27.79 22.12
N ASN A 3 17.66 27.70 21.53
CA ASN A 3 17.84 27.93 20.11
C ASN A 3 17.25 26.75 19.36
N HIS A 4 16.40 27.02 18.41
CA HIS A 4 15.88 26.00 17.50
C HIS A 4 16.68 26.05 16.19
N ILE A 5 17.26 24.92 15.83
CA ILE A 5 18.01 24.78 14.58
C ILE A 5 17.13 23.96 13.63
N PHE A 6 16.85 24.51 12.46
CA PHE A 6 16.21 23.83 11.37
C PHE A 6 17.24 23.67 10.25
N ASP A 7 17.57 22.42 9.95
CA ASP A 7 18.40 22.02 8.82
C ASP A 7 17.51 21.20 7.89
N LEU A 8 17.14 21.75 6.74
CA LEU A 8 16.16 21.21 5.82
C LEU A 8 16.85 20.91 4.48
N ASP A 9 16.97 19.64 4.14
CA ASP A 9 17.28 19.15 2.78
C ASP A 9 16.07 18.34 2.30
N MET A 10 15.23 18.96 1.50
CA MET A 10 14.00 18.36 0.99
C MET A 10 13.98 18.37 -0.53
N LYS A 11 13.70 17.21 -1.12
CA LYS A 11 13.55 17.04 -2.57
C LYS A 11 12.20 16.42 -2.88
N LEU A 12 11.35 17.18 -3.56
CA LEU A 12 10.05 16.74 -4.03
C LEU A 12 10.06 16.61 -5.56
N GLN A 13 9.82 15.40 -6.05
CA GLN A 13 9.71 15.14 -7.48
C GLN A 13 8.27 14.80 -7.82
N THR A 14 7.67 15.58 -8.71
CA THR A 14 6.27 15.41 -9.14
C THR A 14 6.17 15.24 -10.63
N SER A 15 5.10 14.65 -11.10
CA SER A 15 4.79 14.54 -12.52
C SER A 15 3.28 14.33 -12.70
N GLY A 16 2.73 15.00 -13.71
CA GLY A 16 1.33 14.83 -14.09
C GLY A 16 0.34 15.66 -13.29
N LEU A 17 0.79 16.62 -12.48
CA LEU A 17 -0.08 17.41 -11.60
C LEU A 17 -0.56 18.74 -12.22
N SER A 18 -0.14 19.09 -13.45
CA SER A 18 -0.56 20.35 -14.08
C SER A 18 -2.07 20.49 -14.28
N PHE A 19 -2.82 19.36 -14.25
CA PHE A 19 -4.29 19.42 -14.31
C PHE A 19 -4.91 20.11 -13.08
N LEU A 20 -4.20 20.18 -11.96
CA LEU A 20 -4.63 20.90 -10.76
C LEU A 20 -4.47 22.43 -10.89
N GLU A 21 -3.66 22.88 -11.84
CA GLU A 21 -3.42 24.29 -12.12
C GLU A 21 -4.42 24.86 -13.13
N GLU A 22 -5.19 23.98 -13.80
CA GLU A 22 -6.19 24.40 -14.79
C GLU A 22 -7.38 25.06 -14.09
N PRO A 23 -7.82 26.25 -14.56
CA PRO A 23 -8.85 27.02 -13.91
C PRO A 23 -10.24 26.33 -13.96
N ASN A 24 -10.44 25.43 -14.91
CA ASN A 24 -11.71 24.71 -15.14
C ASN A 24 -11.55 23.20 -14.92
N ALA A 25 -12.42 22.62 -14.09
CA ALA A 25 -12.41 21.18 -13.82
C ALA A 25 -12.57 20.32 -15.10
N ASN A 26 -13.28 20.79 -16.12
CA ASN A 26 -13.44 20.08 -17.38
C ASN A 26 -12.14 20.03 -18.19
N GLU A 27 -11.34 21.08 -18.19
CA GLU A 27 -10.04 21.14 -18.83
C GLU A 27 -9.04 20.23 -18.12
N GLY A 28 -9.02 20.28 -16.78
CA GLY A 28 -8.23 19.36 -15.95
C GLY A 28 -8.58 17.89 -16.20
N LEU A 29 -9.85 17.54 -16.30
CA LEU A 29 -10.31 16.20 -16.64
C LEU A 29 -9.91 15.77 -18.06
N ALA A 30 -9.91 16.68 -19.05
CA ALA A 30 -9.46 16.38 -20.40
C ALA A 30 -7.96 16.05 -20.43
N VAL A 31 -7.14 16.83 -19.72
CA VAL A 31 -5.70 16.57 -19.55
C VAL A 31 -5.47 15.22 -18.87
N LEU A 32 -6.20 14.92 -17.80
CA LEU A 32 -6.10 13.65 -17.08
C LEU A 32 -6.44 12.46 -18.01
N LYS A 33 -7.56 12.53 -18.75
CA LYS A 33 -7.96 11.49 -19.71
C LYS A 33 -6.92 11.25 -20.78
N LYS A 34 -6.33 12.31 -21.34
CA LYS A 34 -5.27 12.21 -22.36
C LYS A 34 -4.04 11.48 -21.83
N ARG A 35 -3.76 11.54 -20.52
CA ARG A 35 -2.59 10.92 -19.88
C ARG A 35 -2.81 9.49 -19.42
N LEU A 36 -4.07 9.07 -19.21
CA LEU A 36 -4.39 7.72 -18.72
C LEU A 36 -3.93 6.60 -19.66
N LEU A 37 -3.88 6.83 -20.98
CA LEU A 37 -3.51 5.83 -21.99
C LEU A 37 -2.34 6.33 -22.80
N PHE A 38 -1.13 5.84 -22.54
CA PHE A 38 0.10 6.08 -23.29
C PHE A 38 0.54 7.54 -23.50
N GLY A 39 -0.25 8.51 -23.08
CA GLY A 39 0.07 9.94 -23.17
C GLY A 39 0.88 10.47 -21.99
N GLY A 40 1.15 9.63 -21.00
CA GLY A 40 1.86 9.99 -19.77
C GLY A 40 3.29 9.46 -19.71
N ASN A 41 3.72 9.21 -18.50
CA ASN A 41 5.03 8.62 -18.21
C ASN A 41 5.00 7.10 -18.47
N LEU A 42 6.09 6.59 -19.03
CA LEU A 42 6.20 5.17 -19.37
C LEU A 42 7.18 4.46 -18.45
N GLY A 43 6.85 3.22 -18.14
CA GLY A 43 7.70 2.33 -17.36
C GLY A 43 7.68 0.92 -17.91
N VAL A 44 8.68 0.16 -17.52
CA VAL A 44 8.80 -1.27 -17.82
C VAL A 44 8.94 -2.01 -16.51
N GLY A 45 8.21 -3.10 -16.37
CA GLY A 45 8.27 -3.97 -15.20
C GLY A 45 8.10 -5.42 -15.59
N ILE A 46 8.75 -6.31 -14.82
CA ILE A 46 8.68 -7.76 -14.98
C ILE A 46 8.28 -8.36 -13.64
N ASP A 47 7.34 -9.28 -13.69
CA ASP A 47 6.93 -10.11 -12.56
C ASP A 47 7.27 -11.57 -12.88
N LEU A 48 7.88 -12.25 -11.93
CA LEU A 48 8.24 -13.66 -12.02
C LEU A 48 7.60 -14.41 -10.85
N GLY A 49 7.10 -15.60 -11.12
CA GLY A 49 6.52 -16.43 -10.09
C GLY A 49 6.44 -17.89 -10.49
N PHE A 50 6.40 -18.75 -9.47
CA PHE A 50 6.17 -20.16 -9.66
C PHE A 50 5.37 -20.74 -8.51
N THR A 51 4.65 -21.81 -8.82
CA THR A 51 4.00 -22.70 -7.86
C THR A 51 4.55 -24.10 -8.07
N HIS A 52 4.95 -24.75 -7.00
CA HIS A 52 5.51 -26.11 -7.02
C HIS A 52 4.77 -26.99 -6.01
N HIS A 53 4.40 -28.19 -6.46
CA HIS A 53 3.73 -29.20 -5.64
C HIS A 53 4.65 -30.43 -5.50
N PRO A 54 5.55 -30.46 -4.48
CA PRO A 54 6.44 -31.61 -4.27
C PRO A 54 5.67 -32.89 -3.93
N ALA A 55 4.49 -32.76 -3.33
CA ALA A 55 3.53 -33.83 -3.08
C ALA A 55 2.10 -33.23 -3.13
N PRO A 56 1.04 -34.08 -3.26
CA PRO A 56 -0.35 -33.57 -3.33
C PRO A 56 -0.78 -32.70 -2.14
N GLU A 57 -0.17 -32.93 -0.99
CA GLU A 57 -0.45 -32.19 0.25
C GLU A 57 0.33 -30.88 0.34
N TRP A 58 1.45 -30.76 -0.36
CA TRP A 58 2.36 -29.61 -0.25
C TRP A 58 2.21 -28.65 -1.41
N THR A 59 2.19 -27.38 -1.08
CA THR A 59 2.25 -26.27 -2.07
C THR A 59 3.32 -25.29 -1.63
N ILE A 60 4.22 -24.96 -2.56
CA ILE A 60 5.26 -23.95 -2.40
C ILE A 60 5.04 -22.90 -3.49
N ASP A 61 4.84 -21.66 -3.11
CA ASP A 61 4.69 -20.53 -4.02
C ASP A 61 5.82 -19.52 -3.77
N ALA A 62 6.35 -18.97 -4.84
CA ALA A 62 7.19 -17.78 -4.72
C ALA A 62 6.96 -16.85 -5.91
N SER A 63 6.98 -15.54 -5.65
CA SER A 63 6.92 -14.53 -6.70
C SER A 63 7.79 -13.34 -6.36
N LEU A 64 8.43 -12.80 -7.38
CA LEU A 64 9.19 -11.58 -7.36
C LEU A 64 8.51 -10.59 -8.30
N GLN A 65 8.03 -9.48 -7.78
CA GLN A 65 7.16 -8.56 -8.50
C GLN A 65 7.75 -7.17 -8.54
N ASP A 66 7.30 -6.38 -9.52
CA ASP A 66 7.67 -4.98 -9.68
C ASP A 66 9.18 -4.75 -9.96
N ILE A 67 9.86 -5.70 -10.62
CA ILE A 67 11.25 -5.51 -11.06
C ILE A 67 11.23 -4.58 -12.26
N GLY A 68 11.39 -3.29 -12.03
CA GLY A 68 11.26 -2.34 -13.11
C GLY A 68 11.46 -0.89 -12.69
N PHE A 69 11.27 -0.01 -13.65
CA PHE A 69 11.39 1.43 -13.45
C PHE A 69 10.34 2.19 -14.25
N ILE A 70 10.10 3.43 -13.83
CA ILE A 70 9.26 4.39 -14.54
C ILE A 70 10.11 5.60 -14.85
N ASN A 71 10.09 6.03 -16.11
CA ASN A 71 10.68 7.28 -16.56
C ASN A 71 9.61 8.38 -16.56
N TYR A 72 9.82 9.37 -15.72
CA TYR A 72 8.96 10.55 -15.60
C TYR A 72 9.54 11.66 -16.46
N SER A 73 8.96 11.88 -17.63
CA SER A 73 9.40 12.87 -18.62
C SER A 73 8.30 13.84 -19.04
N LYS A 74 7.06 13.60 -18.62
CA LYS A 74 5.91 14.42 -18.98
C LYS A 74 5.41 15.18 -17.75
N ASP A 75 5.25 16.50 -17.93
CA ASP A 75 4.74 17.38 -16.90
C ASP A 75 5.47 17.22 -15.55
N VAL A 76 6.79 17.29 -15.64
CA VAL A 76 7.68 17.11 -14.50
C VAL A 76 7.90 18.47 -13.82
N LYS A 77 7.72 18.51 -12.53
CA LYS A 77 8.10 19.61 -11.64
C LYS A 77 8.83 19.03 -10.43
N ASN A 78 10.11 19.34 -10.34
CA ASN A 78 10.94 18.95 -9.20
C ASN A 78 11.21 20.19 -8.37
N TYR A 79 11.10 20.05 -7.07
CA TYR A 79 11.38 21.11 -6.11
C TYR A 79 12.50 20.61 -5.20
N ALA A 80 13.49 21.46 -5.01
CA ALA A 80 14.53 21.27 -4.01
C ALA A 80 14.50 22.46 -3.05
N LEU A 81 14.55 22.16 -1.79
CA LEU A 81 14.62 23.13 -0.71
C LEU A 81 15.81 22.72 0.14
N ASP A 82 16.80 23.58 0.21
CA ASP A 82 18.01 23.45 1.02
C ASP A 82 18.13 24.72 1.86
N GLY A 83 18.15 24.57 3.16
CA GLY A 83 18.22 25.72 4.04
C GLY A 83 18.57 25.39 5.47
N TYR A 84 19.32 26.29 6.09
CA TYR A 84 19.68 26.25 7.49
C TYR A 84 19.12 27.49 8.19
N LEU A 85 18.32 27.29 9.22
CA LEU A 85 17.76 28.35 10.04
C LEU A 85 18.10 28.10 11.51
N GLU A 86 18.76 29.06 12.13
CA GLU A 86 18.91 29.16 13.58
C GLU A 86 17.94 30.19 14.11
N TYR A 87 17.04 29.78 14.98
CA TYR A 87 15.95 30.58 15.45
C TYR A 87 15.96 30.70 16.98
N ASP A 88 16.09 31.94 17.50
CA ASP A 88 16.23 32.20 18.95
C ASP A 88 14.88 32.17 19.71
N GLY A 89 13.79 31.84 19.03
CA GLY A 89 12.45 31.72 19.60
C GLY A 89 11.46 32.78 19.10
N ILE A 90 10.18 32.40 19.09
CA ILE A 90 9.08 33.29 18.71
C ILE A 90 8.83 34.27 19.87
N GLN A 91 8.84 35.57 19.60
CA GLN A 91 8.36 36.52 20.58
C GLN A 91 6.90 36.22 20.89
N ALA A 92 6.62 35.96 22.18
CA ALA A 92 5.25 35.76 22.61
C ALA A 92 4.50 37.10 22.48
N LEU A 93 3.60 37.19 21.50
CA LEU A 93 2.67 38.31 21.39
C LEU A 93 1.61 38.14 22.48
N PHE A 94 1.68 39.01 23.51
CA PHE A 94 0.65 38.98 24.53
C PHE A 94 -0.67 39.53 23.96
N PRO A 95 -1.83 38.94 24.31
CA PRO A 95 -3.12 39.30 23.75
C PRO A 95 -3.48 40.78 23.90
N GLU A 96 -2.98 41.45 24.93
CA GLU A 96 -3.21 42.88 25.19
C GLU A 96 -2.46 43.81 24.23
N ALA A 97 -1.41 43.34 23.58
CA ALA A 97 -0.59 44.12 22.65
C ALA A 97 -0.86 43.78 21.16
N VAL A 98 -1.68 42.78 20.89
CA VAL A 98 -1.95 42.29 19.52
C VAL A 98 -3.18 43.03 18.96
N THR A 99 -2.93 43.95 18.04
CA THR A 99 -3.95 44.44 17.11
C THR A 99 -3.91 43.56 15.85
N ASP A 100 -5.02 43.51 15.08
CA ASP A 100 -5.06 42.75 13.80
C ASP A 100 -3.91 43.19 12.88
N GLN A 101 -3.54 44.44 12.87
CA GLN A 101 -2.42 44.98 12.08
C GLN A 101 -1.07 44.45 12.55
N THR A 102 -0.79 44.45 13.85
CA THR A 102 0.48 43.91 14.39
C THR A 102 0.63 42.44 14.21
N ALA A 103 -0.45 41.69 14.21
CA ALA A 103 -0.42 40.24 13.91
C ALA A 103 -0.10 40.00 12.44
N GLN A 104 -0.68 40.80 11.52
CA GLN A 104 -0.39 40.67 10.08
C GLN A 104 1.06 41.07 9.80
N ASP A 105 1.54 42.20 10.29
CA ASP A 105 2.91 42.67 10.10
C ASP A 105 3.93 41.62 10.60
N TYR A 106 3.65 40.98 11.74
CA TYR A 106 4.50 39.92 12.28
C TYR A 106 4.53 38.66 11.36
N TRP A 107 3.37 38.20 10.87
CA TRP A 107 3.33 37.05 9.99
C TRP A 107 3.92 37.36 8.63
N ASP A 108 3.80 38.57 8.12
CA ASP A 108 4.45 39.03 6.90
C ASP A 108 5.98 39.07 7.05
N GLU A 109 6.49 39.50 8.20
CA GLU A 109 7.93 39.43 8.50
C GLU A 109 8.42 37.99 8.60
N VAL A 110 7.70 37.12 9.31
CA VAL A 110 8.04 35.70 9.42
C VAL A 110 8.03 35.04 8.05
N SER A 111 7.03 35.32 7.20
CA SER A 111 6.96 34.73 5.86
C SER A 111 8.10 35.21 4.97
N THR A 112 8.45 36.50 5.04
CA THR A 112 9.56 37.07 4.28
C THR A 112 10.89 36.46 4.67
N VAL A 113 11.14 36.30 5.99
CA VAL A 113 12.35 35.62 6.48
C VAL A 113 12.40 34.16 6.04
N PHE A 114 11.25 33.50 6.04
CA PHE A 114 11.16 32.09 5.54
C PHE A 114 11.45 31.98 4.04
N ASP A 115 10.89 32.90 3.24
CA ASP A 115 11.09 32.90 1.78
C ASP A 115 12.53 33.27 1.40
N GLU A 116 13.20 34.13 2.15
CA GLU A 116 14.60 34.50 1.96
C GLU A 116 15.57 33.39 2.37
N LEU A 117 15.24 32.64 3.44
CA LEU A 117 16.11 31.60 3.97
C LEU A 117 15.92 30.24 3.28
N PHE A 118 14.76 30.00 2.72
CA PHE A 118 14.40 28.75 2.04
C PHE A 118 14.09 29.01 0.57
N GLU A 119 15.14 29.19 -0.23
CA GLU A 119 14.97 29.30 -1.67
C GLU A 119 14.53 27.97 -2.25
N ILE A 120 13.34 27.95 -2.85
CA ILE A 120 12.80 26.77 -3.51
C ILE A 120 13.25 26.73 -4.95
N ASP A 121 14.25 25.92 -5.23
CA ASP A 121 14.66 25.63 -6.60
C ASP A 121 13.64 24.74 -7.29
N SER A 122 13.20 25.14 -8.48
CA SER A 122 12.30 24.33 -9.29
C SER A 122 12.93 23.98 -10.64
N THR A 123 12.83 22.70 -11.03
CA THR A 123 13.32 22.21 -12.32
C THR A 123 12.28 21.30 -13.00
N THR A 124 12.34 21.25 -14.32
CA THR A 124 11.49 20.38 -15.15
C THR A 124 12.24 19.17 -15.70
N THR A 125 13.37 18.84 -15.10
CA THR A 125 14.24 17.76 -15.58
C THR A 125 13.59 16.40 -15.36
N ALA A 126 13.54 15.59 -16.43
CA ALA A 126 13.04 14.22 -16.35
C ALA A 126 13.86 13.38 -15.37
N TYR A 127 13.19 12.46 -14.68
CA TYR A 127 13.83 11.56 -13.74
C TYR A 127 13.28 10.12 -13.85
N THR A 128 14.09 9.16 -13.41
CA THR A 128 13.73 7.74 -13.39
C THR A 128 13.64 7.24 -11.96
N LYS A 129 12.56 6.53 -11.65
CA LYS A 129 12.37 5.85 -10.34
C LYS A 129 12.24 4.36 -10.52
N TRP A 130 13.03 3.61 -9.79
CA TRP A 130 12.86 2.18 -9.64
C TRP A 130 11.62 1.87 -8.81
N ARG A 131 10.86 0.89 -9.24
CA ARG A 131 9.70 0.41 -8.49
C ARG A 131 10.15 -0.35 -7.24
N PRO A 132 9.38 -0.31 -6.15
CA PRO A 132 9.68 -1.12 -4.98
C PRO A 132 9.53 -2.61 -5.31
N ILE A 133 10.64 -3.34 -5.37
CA ILE A 133 10.63 -4.79 -5.61
C ILE A 133 9.93 -5.49 -4.44
N LYS A 134 8.99 -6.40 -4.75
CA LYS A 134 8.22 -7.18 -3.79
C LYS A 134 8.53 -8.66 -3.94
N LEU A 135 8.82 -9.30 -2.83
CA LEU A 135 8.96 -10.74 -2.72
C LEU A 135 7.76 -11.29 -1.94
N ASN A 136 7.08 -12.27 -2.52
CA ASN A 136 6.09 -13.10 -1.83
C ASN A 136 6.56 -14.54 -1.90
N SER A 137 6.53 -15.26 -0.79
CA SER A 137 6.83 -16.68 -0.74
C SER A 137 5.93 -17.35 0.28
N SER A 138 5.41 -18.51 -0.07
CA SER A 138 4.58 -19.28 0.86
C SER A 138 4.90 -20.77 0.78
N ILE A 139 4.71 -21.44 1.91
CA ILE A 139 4.69 -22.88 2.02
C ILE A 139 3.43 -23.30 2.75
N SER A 140 2.70 -24.25 2.21
CA SER A 140 1.48 -24.74 2.84
C SER A 140 1.33 -26.25 2.74
N TYR A 141 0.70 -26.81 3.77
CA TYR A 141 0.38 -28.23 3.90
C TYR A 141 -1.13 -28.41 4.00
N ASN A 142 -1.68 -29.20 3.09
CA ASN A 142 -3.10 -29.50 3.00
C ASN A 142 -3.39 -30.85 3.66
N PHE A 143 -4.46 -30.96 4.45
CA PHE A 143 -4.82 -32.20 5.13
C PHE A 143 -6.33 -32.30 5.35
N GLY A 144 -6.78 -33.53 5.77
CA GLY A 144 -8.19 -33.81 5.94
C GLY A 144 -8.92 -33.95 4.60
N ARG A 145 -8.70 -35.05 3.90
CA ARG A 145 -9.39 -35.35 2.63
C ARG A 145 -10.90 -35.45 2.87
N LYS A 146 -11.66 -34.72 2.07
CA LYS A 146 -13.10 -34.91 1.99
C LYS A 146 -13.40 -36.11 1.14
N THR A 147 -14.02 -37.11 1.70
CA THR A 147 -14.56 -38.26 0.95
C THR A 147 -15.90 -37.81 0.36
N ASP A 148 -15.89 -36.97 -0.67
CA ASP A 148 -17.10 -36.72 -1.46
C ASP A 148 -17.36 -37.98 -2.29
N LYS A 149 -18.52 -38.60 -2.06
CA LYS A 149 -18.98 -39.80 -2.81
C LYS A 149 -19.34 -39.49 -4.28
N GLU A 150 -19.19 -38.26 -4.74
CA GLU A 150 -19.38 -37.87 -6.13
C GLU A 150 -18.01 -37.89 -6.83
N CYS A 151 -17.68 -39.05 -7.43
CA CYS A 151 -16.58 -39.14 -8.38
C CYS A 151 -16.90 -38.32 -9.63
N ASN A 152 -16.42 -37.10 -9.67
CA ASN A 152 -16.36 -36.35 -10.92
C ASN A 152 -15.06 -36.75 -11.63
N CYS A 153 -15.15 -37.77 -12.50
CA CYS A 153 -14.01 -38.36 -13.18
C CYS A 153 -13.34 -37.44 -14.22
N LEU A 154 -13.90 -36.25 -14.44
CA LEU A 154 -13.39 -35.27 -15.40
C LEU A 154 -12.48 -34.21 -14.72
N ASP A 155 -12.56 -34.06 -13.41
CA ASP A 155 -11.77 -33.07 -12.67
C ASP A 155 -10.55 -33.76 -12.06
N LYS A 156 -9.43 -33.77 -12.80
CA LYS A 156 -8.13 -34.27 -12.33
C LYS A 156 -7.46 -33.28 -11.34
N SER A 157 -8.11 -32.19 -11.04
CA SER A 157 -7.57 -31.16 -10.18
C SER A 157 -7.93 -31.41 -8.70
N ASP A 158 -6.92 -31.63 -7.92
CA ASP A 158 -6.78 -31.57 -6.47
C ASP A 158 -7.74 -32.43 -5.63
N PRO A 159 -7.21 -33.34 -4.83
CA PRO A 159 -7.98 -33.90 -3.73
C PRO A 159 -8.46 -32.73 -2.87
N THR A 160 -9.79 -32.58 -2.71
CA THR A 160 -10.39 -31.49 -1.95
C THR A 160 -10.04 -31.64 -0.47
N PHE A 161 -8.96 -31.02 -0.06
CA PHE A 161 -8.57 -30.95 1.35
C PHE A 161 -9.49 -29.98 2.10
N GLN A 162 -9.82 -30.34 3.34
CA GLN A 162 -10.63 -29.49 4.21
C GLN A 162 -9.82 -28.43 4.93
N ASN A 163 -8.57 -28.74 5.24
CA ASN A 163 -7.72 -27.90 6.07
C ASN A 163 -6.41 -27.59 5.33
N ARG A 164 -5.88 -26.40 5.59
CA ARG A 164 -4.56 -25.96 5.12
C ARG A 164 -3.89 -25.17 6.22
N VAL A 165 -2.65 -25.47 6.52
CA VAL A 165 -1.77 -24.71 7.40
C VAL A 165 -0.57 -24.28 6.59
N GLY A 166 -0.02 -23.09 6.88
CA GLY A 166 1.17 -22.66 6.18
C GLY A 166 1.76 -21.39 6.75
N ALA A 167 2.86 -20.98 6.12
CA ALA A 167 3.53 -19.74 6.39
C ALA A 167 3.70 -18.96 5.09
N HIS A 168 3.64 -17.63 5.20
CA HIS A 168 3.80 -16.69 4.10
C HIS A 168 4.78 -15.61 4.50
N LEU A 169 5.79 -15.37 3.68
CA LEU A 169 6.75 -14.30 3.81
C LEU A 169 6.45 -13.25 2.73
N PHE A 170 6.29 -12.02 3.17
CA PHE A 170 6.25 -10.84 2.32
C PHE A 170 7.46 -9.97 2.60
N ALA A 171 8.12 -9.45 1.57
CA ALA A 171 9.15 -8.43 1.74
C ALA A 171 9.07 -7.42 0.58
N MET A 172 9.26 -6.13 0.89
CA MET A 172 9.26 -5.05 -0.09
C MET A 172 10.42 -4.10 0.19
N LYS A 173 11.23 -3.88 -0.84
CA LYS A 173 12.33 -2.91 -0.77
C LYS A 173 11.77 -1.51 -1.03
N ARG A 174 11.68 -0.69 0.02
CA ARG A 174 11.44 0.76 -0.10
C ARG A 174 12.76 1.53 -0.20
N PRO A 175 12.75 2.79 -0.64
CA PRO A 175 14.00 3.56 -0.79
C PRO A 175 14.91 3.57 0.45
N ASN A 176 14.31 3.73 1.62
CA ASN A 176 15.07 3.92 2.87
C ASN A 176 15.11 2.69 3.78
N HIS A 177 14.24 1.69 3.58
CA HIS A 177 14.18 0.51 4.45
C HIS A 177 13.54 -0.70 3.75
N LEU A 178 13.85 -1.89 4.27
CA LEU A 178 13.18 -3.13 3.91
C LEU A 178 11.95 -3.31 4.81
N GLN A 179 10.78 -3.38 4.21
CA GLN A 179 9.55 -3.75 4.89
C GLN A 179 9.30 -5.24 4.70
N TRP A 180 9.05 -5.97 5.78
CA TRP A 180 8.81 -7.40 5.73
C TRP A 180 7.70 -7.81 6.71
N ALA A 181 7.05 -8.90 6.40
CA ALA A 181 6.04 -9.53 7.25
C ALA A 181 6.09 -11.05 7.09
N LEU A 182 6.05 -11.77 8.19
CA LEU A 182 5.95 -13.22 8.24
C LEU A 182 4.62 -13.59 8.88
N SER A 183 3.79 -14.34 8.14
CA SER A 183 2.46 -14.76 8.57
C SER A 183 2.36 -16.27 8.63
N ALA A 184 1.96 -16.81 9.77
CA ALA A 184 1.46 -18.16 9.85
C ALA A 184 -0.06 -18.14 9.67
N PHE A 185 -0.61 -19.13 8.98
CA PHE A 185 -2.05 -19.17 8.75
C PHE A 185 -2.62 -20.58 8.89
N TYR A 186 -3.88 -20.62 9.29
CA TYR A 186 -4.72 -21.80 9.25
C TYR A 186 -6.00 -21.50 8.48
N TYR A 187 -6.34 -22.39 7.53
CA TYR A 187 -7.52 -22.26 6.70
C TYR A 187 -8.34 -23.54 6.78
N ARG A 188 -9.67 -23.40 6.89
CA ARG A 188 -10.60 -24.51 6.95
C ARG A 188 -11.85 -24.27 6.11
N LYS A 189 -12.23 -25.30 5.34
CA LYS A 189 -13.53 -25.40 4.67
C LYS A 189 -14.49 -26.18 5.56
N PHE A 190 -15.56 -25.53 6.03
CA PHE A 190 -16.55 -26.21 6.87
C PHE A 190 -17.56 -27.01 6.05
N PHE A 191 -18.06 -26.42 4.94
CA PHE A 191 -18.95 -27.03 3.97
C PHE A 191 -18.77 -26.36 2.60
N LYS A 192 -19.51 -26.80 1.56
CA LYS A 192 -19.32 -26.31 0.17
C LYS A 192 -19.32 -24.77 0.03
N GLY A 193 -19.92 -24.02 0.96
CA GLY A 193 -20.06 -22.59 0.86
C GLY A 193 -19.30 -21.77 1.90
N LEU A 194 -18.80 -22.33 3.00
CA LEU A 194 -18.20 -21.55 4.10
C LEU A 194 -16.73 -21.92 4.31
N GLN A 195 -15.90 -20.90 4.34
CA GLN A 195 -14.46 -20.99 4.55
C GLN A 195 -14.03 -19.99 5.61
N LEU A 196 -13.11 -20.40 6.46
CA LEU A 196 -12.50 -19.55 7.49
C LEU A 196 -10.99 -19.61 7.37
N LYS A 197 -10.34 -18.46 7.52
CA LYS A 197 -8.89 -18.33 7.60
C LYS A 197 -8.51 -17.50 8.80
N THR A 198 -7.60 -18.00 9.61
CA THR A 198 -6.97 -17.26 10.70
C THR A 198 -5.51 -17.03 10.37
N THR A 199 -4.99 -15.87 10.72
CA THR A 199 -3.59 -15.51 10.49
C THR A 199 -2.97 -14.96 11.77
N TYR A 200 -1.69 -15.23 11.95
CA TYR A 200 -0.85 -14.56 12.91
C TYR A 200 0.35 -14.00 12.17
N THR A 201 0.51 -12.69 12.22
CA THR A 201 1.54 -11.98 11.45
C THR A 201 2.49 -11.25 12.40
N VAL A 202 3.77 -11.39 12.10
CA VAL A 202 4.86 -10.63 12.70
C VAL A 202 5.46 -9.76 11.61
N ASP A 203 5.54 -8.47 11.84
CA ASP A 203 6.10 -7.51 10.90
C ASP A 203 7.07 -6.55 11.60
N ALA A 204 7.62 -5.60 10.84
CA ALA A 204 8.54 -4.60 11.36
C ALA A 204 7.93 -3.65 12.41
N TYR A 205 6.60 -3.63 12.54
CA TYR A 205 5.88 -2.69 13.40
C TYR A 205 5.15 -3.36 14.56
N SER A 206 4.72 -4.62 14.39
CA SER A 206 3.91 -5.34 15.37
C SER A 206 4.23 -6.83 15.43
N PHE A 207 4.26 -7.36 16.64
CA PHE A 207 4.38 -8.80 16.91
C PHE A 207 3.03 -9.42 17.34
N LYS A 208 1.93 -8.67 17.28
CA LYS A 208 0.63 -9.07 17.86
C LYS A 208 -0.50 -9.06 16.84
N ASN A 209 -0.20 -9.08 15.56
CA ASN A 209 -1.22 -8.98 14.51
C ASN A 209 -1.91 -10.34 14.32
N VAL A 210 -3.16 -10.41 14.77
CA VAL A 210 -4.06 -11.55 14.55
C VAL A 210 -5.13 -11.14 13.56
N GLY A 211 -5.25 -11.90 12.47
CA GLY A 211 -6.26 -11.66 11.44
C GLY A 211 -7.29 -12.80 11.36
N LEU A 212 -8.48 -12.46 10.91
CA LEU A 212 -9.58 -13.38 10.65
C LEU A 212 -10.21 -13.06 9.29
N GLY A 213 -10.34 -14.07 8.46
CA GLY A 213 -11.04 -14.00 7.18
C GLY A 213 -12.13 -15.05 7.09
N MET A 214 -13.29 -14.65 6.60
CA MET A 214 -14.41 -15.52 6.32
C MET A 214 -14.88 -15.33 4.88
N SER A 215 -15.22 -16.40 4.21
CA SER A 215 -15.78 -16.37 2.86
C SER A 215 -16.96 -17.31 2.76
N ALA A 216 -18.04 -16.87 2.14
CA ALA A 216 -19.24 -17.63 1.92
C ALA A 216 -19.61 -17.62 0.41
N VAL A 217 -19.89 -18.81 -0.14
CA VAL A 217 -20.31 -18.99 -1.53
C VAL A 217 -21.80 -19.33 -1.57
N LEU A 218 -22.58 -18.49 -2.23
CA LEU A 218 -24.01 -18.62 -2.40
C LEU A 218 -24.34 -18.62 -3.90
N GLY A 219 -24.49 -19.81 -4.48
CA GLY A 219 -24.69 -19.97 -5.92
C GLY A 219 -23.47 -19.45 -6.72
N PRO A 220 -23.65 -18.48 -7.62
CA PRO A 220 -22.57 -17.90 -8.41
C PRO A 220 -21.83 -16.77 -7.67
N VAL A 221 -22.29 -16.35 -6.49
CA VAL A 221 -21.70 -15.22 -5.75
C VAL A 221 -20.92 -15.72 -4.56
N GLN A 222 -19.70 -15.21 -4.41
CA GLN A 222 -18.86 -15.38 -3.24
C GLN A 222 -18.73 -14.04 -2.51
N PHE A 223 -19.09 -14.02 -1.25
CA PHE A 223 -18.84 -12.90 -0.34
C PHE A 223 -17.64 -13.22 0.54
N TYR A 224 -16.85 -12.19 0.86
CA TYR A 224 -15.80 -12.34 1.85
C TYR A 224 -15.68 -11.11 2.75
N ILE A 225 -15.25 -11.35 3.96
CA ILE A 225 -14.88 -10.36 4.97
C ILE A 225 -13.53 -10.76 5.56
N MET A 226 -12.62 -9.81 5.66
CA MET A 226 -11.33 -10.01 6.31
C MET A 226 -11.05 -8.84 7.23
N ALA A 227 -10.54 -9.13 8.41
CA ALA A 227 -10.10 -8.14 9.37
C ALA A 227 -8.73 -8.55 9.90
N ASP A 228 -7.78 -7.61 9.89
CA ASP A 228 -6.45 -7.80 10.45
C ASP A 228 -6.28 -6.97 11.70
N ASN A 229 -5.30 -7.37 12.52
CA ASN A 229 -4.96 -6.73 13.78
C ASN A 229 -6.14 -6.65 14.76
N LEU A 230 -6.86 -7.76 14.91
CA LEU A 230 -8.09 -7.84 15.71
C LEU A 230 -7.91 -7.41 17.16
N LEU A 231 -6.73 -7.60 17.73
CA LEU A 231 -6.43 -7.22 19.11
C LEU A 231 -6.43 -5.71 19.32
N ASP A 232 -6.11 -4.94 18.28
CA ASP A 232 -6.04 -3.49 18.34
C ASP A 232 -7.41 -2.80 18.15
N TYR A 233 -8.44 -3.53 17.71
CA TYR A 233 -9.81 -2.99 17.61
C TYR A 233 -10.37 -2.55 18.96
N GLN A 234 -9.84 -3.08 20.06
CA GLN A 234 -10.27 -2.69 21.42
C GLN A 234 -9.80 -1.27 21.79
N ASN A 235 -8.74 -0.76 21.13
CA ASN A 235 -8.23 0.58 21.41
C ASN A 235 -7.62 1.21 20.15
N LEU A 236 -8.48 1.68 19.26
CA LEU A 236 -8.11 2.27 17.98
C LEU A 236 -7.17 3.48 18.10
N ALA A 237 -7.24 4.21 19.23
CA ALA A 237 -6.37 5.37 19.47
C ALA A 237 -4.89 4.98 19.71
N LYS A 238 -4.62 3.75 20.12
CA LYS A 238 -3.27 3.21 20.35
C LYS A 238 -2.83 2.25 19.26
N SER A 239 -3.72 1.95 18.32
CA SER A 239 -3.45 1.05 17.21
C SER A 239 -2.51 1.68 16.20
N GLN A 240 -1.51 0.92 15.76
CA GLN A 240 -0.63 1.35 14.65
C GLN A 240 -1.30 1.12 13.29
N SER A 241 -2.11 0.06 13.17
CA SER A 241 -2.88 -0.22 11.95
C SER A 241 -4.02 -1.17 12.27
N VAL A 242 -5.17 -0.95 11.65
CA VAL A 242 -6.28 -1.90 11.58
C VAL A 242 -6.79 -1.93 10.15
N SER A 243 -7.20 -3.10 9.68
CA SER A 243 -7.80 -3.21 8.35
C SER A 243 -9.07 -4.03 8.39
N LEU A 244 -10.05 -3.56 7.63
CA LEU A 244 -11.29 -4.29 7.34
C LEU A 244 -11.49 -4.30 5.83
N GLN A 245 -11.61 -5.49 5.26
CA GLN A 245 -11.85 -5.66 3.83
C GLN A 245 -13.14 -6.45 3.63
N LEU A 246 -14.00 -5.93 2.78
CA LEU A 246 -15.23 -6.55 2.34
C LEU A 246 -15.18 -6.67 0.82
N GLY A 247 -15.73 -7.76 0.28
CA GLY A 247 -15.83 -7.86 -1.15
C GLY A 247 -16.73 -9.01 -1.58
N PHE A 248 -17.02 -9.01 -2.88
CA PHE A 248 -17.76 -10.07 -3.53
C PHE A 248 -17.14 -10.41 -4.88
N ASN A 249 -17.25 -11.67 -5.26
CA ASN A 249 -16.85 -12.18 -6.56
C ASN A 249 -18.07 -12.83 -7.22
N TYR A 250 -18.24 -12.62 -8.52
CA TYR A 250 -19.20 -13.35 -9.30
C TYR A 250 -18.47 -14.42 -10.12
N ILE A 251 -18.85 -15.68 -9.93
CA ILE A 251 -18.21 -16.85 -10.55
C ILE A 251 -19.07 -17.29 -11.75
N PHE A 252 -18.57 -17.03 -12.94
CA PHE A 252 -19.20 -17.53 -14.16
C PHE A 252 -18.91 -19.04 -14.28
N LYS A 253 -19.96 -19.85 -14.25
CA LYS A 253 -19.82 -21.27 -14.58
C LYS A 253 -19.90 -21.39 -16.10
N ASN A 254 -18.87 -21.87 -16.74
CA ASN A 254 -18.94 -22.32 -18.11
C ASN A 254 -19.73 -23.63 -18.12
N ASN A 255 -20.93 -23.62 -18.69
CA ASN A 255 -21.66 -24.85 -18.99
C ASN A 255 -21.09 -25.40 -20.29
N ASP A 256 -19.92 -25.99 -20.25
CA ASP A 256 -19.48 -26.85 -21.34
C ASP A 256 -20.31 -28.16 -21.25
N ASN A 257 -21.30 -28.25 -22.17
CA ASN A 257 -22.04 -29.46 -22.46
C ASN A 257 -21.14 -30.54 -23.02
#